data_d8e9743da0fa8ca957cf2d92eb748818
#
_entry.id   d8e9743da0fa8ca957cf2d92eb748818
#
_cell.length_a   1.000
_cell.length_b   1.000
_cell.length_c   1.000
_cell.angle_alpha   90.00
_cell.angle_beta   90.00
_cell.angle_gamma   90.00
#
_symmetry.space_group_name_H-M   'P 1'
#
loop_
_entity.id
_entity.type
_entity.pdbx_description
1 polymer ?
#
loop_
_entity_poly.entity_id
_entity_poly.type
_entity_poly.pdbx_seq_one_letter_code
_entity_poly.pdbx_strand_id
1 'polypeptide(L)'
;MPGPSPFSAHRADLAALAHDSRRRTLAPRAGRDFASNDYLGLADSEALRTALAAGIARGLPAGSGGSRLLRGNHAEHEALEAHAARHYGSEAALFFPTGFAANAALFAALPQRGDLVVHDELIHASAHDGMKLGRAGTIAAAHNDAQAFADIIARWRAGGGAGTP
;
A
#
# COMPACT_ATOMS: atom_id res chain seq x y z
N MET A 1 14.71 -18.56 39.02
CA MET A 1 14.40 -17.25 38.45
C MET A 1 13.85 -17.47 37.06
N PRO A 2 12.60 -17.07 36.74
CA PRO A 2 12.15 -17.10 35.35
C PRO A 2 13.02 -16.16 34.51
N GLY A 3 13.47 -16.64 33.36
CA GLY A 3 14.26 -15.84 32.43
C GLY A 3 13.49 -14.58 31.91
N PRO A 4 14.17 -13.65 31.25
CA PRO A 4 13.51 -12.47 30.71
C PRO A 4 12.39 -12.89 29.74
N SER A 5 11.25 -12.18 29.82
CA SER A 5 10.12 -12.42 28.91
C SER A 5 10.58 -12.34 27.45
N PRO A 6 10.17 -13.26 26.54
CA PRO A 6 10.51 -13.19 25.13
C PRO A 6 10.02 -11.90 24.44
N PHE A 7 9.11 -11.17 25.11
CA PHE A 7 8.57 -9.88 24.63
C PHE A 7 9.17 -8.65 25.31
N SER A 8 10.31 -8.79 26.02
CA SER A 8 10.93 -7.66 26.73
C SER A 8 11.31 -6.51 25.78
N ALA A 9 11.90 -6.79 24.62
CA ALA A 9 12.24 -5.79 23.61
C ALA A 9 10.99 -5.06 23.09
N HIS A 10 9.94 -5.80 22.74
CA HIS A 10 8.68 -5.18 22.26
C HIS A 10 8.02 -4.28 23.30
N ARG A 11 8.13 -4.64 24.60
CA ARG A 11 7.63 -3.78 25.69
C ARG A 11 8.44 -2.51 25.83
N ALA A 12 9.75 -2.59 25.65
CA ALA A 12 10.63 -1.41 25.64
C ALA A 12 10.29 -0.48 24.46
N ASP A 13 10.09 -1.04 23.25
CA ASP A 13 9.68 -0.27 22.08
C ASP A 13 8.33 0.43 22.28
N LEU A 14 7.35 -0.29 22.86
CA LEU A 14 6.04 0.30 23.17
C LEU A 14 6.14 1.41 24.23
N ALA A 15 7.04 1.28 25.19
CA ALA A 15 7.29 2.32 26.20
C ALA A 15 7.94 3.53 25.57
N ALA A 16 8.92 3.36 24.68
CA ALA A 16 9.54 4.46 23.94
C ALA A 16 8.52 5.20 23.07
N LEU A 17 7.67 4.47 22.34
CA LEU A 17 6.58 5.07 21.56
C LEU A 17 5.60 5.86 22.46
N ALA A 18 5.31 5.37 23.64
CA ALA A 18 4.44 6.07 24.60
C ALA A 18 5.10 7.35 25.12
N HIS A 19 6.40 7.29 25.45
CA HIS A 19 7.20 8.45 25.88
C HIS A 19 7.18 9.55 24.80
N ASP A 20 7.32 9.17 23.53
CA ASP A 20 7.35 10.10 22.40
C ASP A 20 5.94 10.52 21.92
N SER A 21 4.87 10.18 22.66
CA SER A 21 3.47 10.44 22.29
C SER A 21 3.09 9.87 20.93
N ARG A 22 3.77 8.82 20.48
CA ARG A 22 3.57 8.13 19.18
C ARG A 22 2.82 6.80 19.30
N ARG A 23 2.57 6.33 20.53
CA ARG A 23 1.84 5.08 20.75
C ARG A 23 0.38 5.26 20.32
N ARG A 24 -0.05 4.43 19.38
CA ARG A 24 -1.45 4.38 18.92
C ARG A 24 -2.18 3.24 19.60
N THR A 25 -3.45 3.47 19.94
CA THR A 25 -4.35 2.46 20.49
C THR A 25 -5.61 2.39 19.62
N LEU A 26 -6.17 1.19 19.49
CA LEU A 26 -7.44 1.02 18.80
C LEU A 26 -8.56 1.64 19.64
N ALA A 27 -9.40 2.46 19.01
CA ALA A 27 -10.55 3.05 19.64
C ALA A 27 -11.77 2.97 18.69
N PRO A 28 -12.99 2.79 19.21
CA PRO A 28 -14.21 2.93 18.40
C PRO A 28 -14.30 4.32 17.78
N ARG A 29 -14.95 4.41 16.61
CA ARG A 29 -15.24 5.70 15.95
C ARG A 29 -16.05 6.57 16.90
N ALA A 30 -15.62 7.81 17.13
CA ALA A 30 -16.31 8.79 17.95
C ALA A 30 -16.00 10.20 17.46
N GLY A 31 -16.97 11.10 17.57
CA GLY A 31 -16.81 12.50 17.17
C GLY A 31 -16.80 12.70 15.64
N ARG A 32 -16.24 13.86 15.23
CA ARG A 32 -16.09 14.19 13.81
C ARG A 32 -14.82 13.53 13.25
N ASP A 33 -14.95 12.96 12.06
CA ASP A 33 -13.87 12.23 11.41
C ASP A 33 -13.02 13.16 10.52
N PHE A 34 -11.77 13.39 10.92
CA PHE A 34 -10.76 14.13 10.15
C PHE A 34 -9.59 13.25 9.71
N ALA A 35 -9.68 11.93 9.94
CA ALA A 35 -8.59 10.99 9.71
C ALA A 35 -8.91 9.94 8.63
N SER A 36 -10.17 9.86 8.19
CA SER A 36 -10.62 8.92 7.18
C SER A 36 -10.14 9.32 5.78
N ASN A 37 -9.89 8.32 4.94
CA ASN A 37 -9.69 8.49 3.50
C ASN A 37 -11.01 8.48 2.71
N ASP A 38 -12.16 8.40 3.39
CA ASP A 38 -13.49 8.41 2.77
C ASP A 38 -13.94 9.84 2.42
N TYR A 39 -13.18 10.50 1.55
CA TYR A 39 -13.40 11.89 1.15
C TYR A 39 -14.75 12.14 0.48
N LEU A 40 -15.36 11.12 -0.11
CA LEU A 40 -16.66 11.21 -0.78
C LEU A 40 -17.81 10.71 0.08
N GLY A 41 -17.56 10.24 1.31
CA GLY A 41 -18.58 9.71 2.22
C GLY A 41 -19.28 8.46 1.69
N LEU A 42 -18.58 7.66 0.88
CA LEU A 42 -19.18 6.50 0.23
C LEU A 42 -19.26 5.27 1.14
N ALA A 43 -18.44 5.18 2.17
CA ALA A 43 -18.39 3.99 3.05
C ALA A 43 -19.76 3.66 3.67
N ASP A 44 -20.52 4.69 4.04
CA ASP A 44 -21.86 4.55 4.62
C ASP A 44 -23.00 4.93 3.63
N SER A 45 -22.71 5.04 2.33
CA SER A 45 -23.70 5.47 1.35
C SER A 45 -24.72 4.38 1.04
N GLU A 46 -25.97 4.79 0.80
CA GLU A 46 -27.04 3.89 0.38
C GLU A 46 -26.76 3.29 -1.00
N ALA A 47 -26.12 4.04 -1.89
CA ALA A 47 -25.74 3.57 -3.22
C ALA A 47 -24.80 2.36 -3.13
N LEU A 48 -23.79 2.40 -2.26
CA LEU A 48 -22.86 1.29 -2.08
C LEU A 48 -23.53 0.08 -1.41
N ARG A 49 -24.37 0.32 -0.39
CA ARG A 49 -25.16 -0.76 0.24
C ARG A 49 -26.06 -1.47 -0.76
N THR A 50 -26.77 -0.71 -1.59
CA THR A 50 -27.64 -1.25 -2.64
C THR A 50 -26.86 -2.07 -3.66
N ALA A 51 -25.70 -1.58 -4.11
CA ALA A 51 -24.85 -2.30 -5.04
C ALA A 51 -24.34 -3.62 -4.45
N LEU A 52 -23.93 -3.63 -3.18
CA LEU A 52 -23.52 -4.86 -2.48
C LEU A 52 -24.69 -5.86 -2.35
N ALA A 53 -25.86 -5.39 -1.92
CA ALA A 53 -27.05 -6.22 -1.80
C ALA A 53 -27.45 -6.83 -3.15
N ALA A 54 -27.41 -6.07 -4.23
CA ALA A 54 -27.66 -6.56 -5.60
C ALA A 54 -26.63 -7.61 -6.04
N GLY A 55 -25.36 -7.43 -5.69
CA GLY A 55 -24.31 -8.43 -5.93
C GLY A 55 -24.63 -9.77 -5.25
N ILE A 56 -24.95 -9.73 -3.96
CA ILE A 56 -25.33 -10.91 -3.19
C ILE A 56 -26.58 -11.58 -3.78
N ALA A 57 -27.60 -10.81 -4.14
CA ALA A 57 -28.83 -11.31 -4.74
C ALA A 57 -28.59 -12.01 -6.09
N ARG A 58 -27.57 -11.61 -6.85
CA ARG A 58 -27.13 -12.28 -8.07
C ARG A 58 -26.33 -13.58 -7.83
N GLY A 59 -26.08 -13.93 -6.58
CA GLY A 59 -25.32 -15.12 -6.21
C GLY A 59 -23.80 -14.93 -6.19
N LEU A 60 -23.33 -13.68 -6.08
CA LEU A 60 -21.90 -13.45 -5.88
C LEU A 60 -21.45 -14.05 -4.55
N PRO A 61 -20.31 -14.77 -4.52
CA PRO A 61 -19.77 -15.29 -3.28
C PRO A 61 -19.36 -14.14 -2.35
N ALA A 62 -19.60 -14.31 -1.04
CA ALA A 62 -19.27 -13.32 -0.03
C ALA A 62 -17.75 -13.10 0.16
N GLY A 63 -16.94 -13.96 -0.43
CA GLY A 63 -15.48 -13.87 -0.35
C GLY A 63 -14.80 -14.86 -1.29
N SER A 64 -13.47 -14.77 -1.35
CA SER A 64 -12.65 -15.66 -2.17
C SER A 64 -12.11 -16.82 -1.33
N GLY A 65 -12.18 -18.04 -1.90
CA GLY A 65 -11.63 -19.25 -1.28
C GLY A 65 -10.12 -19.42 -1.44
N GLY A 66 -9.39 -18.44 -2.00
CA GLY A 66 -7.97 -18.52 -2.20
C GLY A 66 -7.40 -17.46 -3.13
N SER A 67 -6.13 -17.64 -3.51
CA SER A 67 -5.44 -16.74 -4.45
C SER A 67 -6.13 -16.70 -5.82
N ARG A 68 -6.14 -15.53 -6.45
CA ARG A 68 -6.63 -15.32 -7.83
C ARG A 68 -5.90 -16.21 -8.85
N LEU A 69 -4.63 -16.52 -8.62
CA LEU A 69 -3.86 -17.42 -9.49
C LEU A 69 -4.26 -18.89 -9.37
N LEU A 70 -5.11 -19.24 -8.39
CA LEU A 70 -5.60 -20.60 -8.20
C LEU A 70 -7.13 -20.67 -8.47
N ARG A 71 -7.94 -20.37 -7.47
CA ARG A 71 -9.40 -20.46 -7.55
C ARG A 71 -10.13 -19.19 -7.08
N GLY A 72 -9.42 -18.15 -6.72
CA GLY A 72 -9.97 -16.90 -6.19
C GLY A 72 -10.29 -15.86 -7.26
N ASN A 73 -9.96 -16.08 -8.53
CA ASN A 73 -10.33 -15.14 -9.59
C ASN A 73 -11.82 -15.28 -9.94
N HIS A 74 -12.48 -14.14 -10.16
CA HIS A 74 -13.89 -14.09 -10.49
C HIS A 74 -14.12 -13.10 -11.63
N ALA A 75 -15.16 -13.30 -12.44
CA ALA A 75 -15.50 -12.43 -13.56
C ALA A 75 -15.72 -10.96 -13.14
N GLU A 76 -16.16 -10.70 -11.91
CA GLU A 76 -16.30 -9.34 -11.38
C GLU A 76 -14.94 -8.64 -11.20
N HIS A 77 -13.86 -9.37 -10.86
CA HIS A 77 -12.51 -8.79 -10.83
C HIS A 77 -12.08 -8.34 -12.23
N GLU A 78 -12.27 -9.20 -13.21
CA GLU A 78 -11.90 -8.91 -14.60
C GLU A 78 -12.73 -7.75 -15.19
N ALA A 79 -14.03 -7.72 -14.89
CA ALA A 79 -14.91 -6.63 -15.31
C ALA A 79 -14.49 -5.28 -14.68
N LEU A 80 -14.14 -5.29 -13.38
CA LEU A 80 -13.64 -4.10 -12.68
C LEU A 80 -12.32 -3.62 -13.28
N GLU A 81 -11.36 -4.51 -13.51
CA GLU A 81 -10.06 -4.19 -14.10
C GLU A 81 -10.20 -3.63 -15.52
N ALA A 82 -11.03 -4.25 -16.35
CA ALA A 82 -11.34 -3.74 -17.69
C ALA A 82 -12.04 -2.38 -17.64
N HIS A 83 -12.93 -2.14 -16.69
CA HIS A 83 -13.57 -0.84 -16.50
C HIS A 83 -12.55 0.21 -16.07
N ALA A 84 -11.70 -0.09 -15.09
CA ALA A 84 -10.66 0.82 -14.60
C ALA A 84 -9.66 1.17 -15.70
N ALA A 85 -9.19 0.20 -16.48
CA ALA A 85 -8.29 0.44 -17.61
C ALA A 85 -8.90 1.44 -18.62
N ARG A 86 -10.17 1.24 -18.99
CA ARG A 86 -10.87 2.20 -19.88
C ARG A 86 -11.03 3.58 -19.26
N HIS A 87 -11.39 3.63 -17.98
CA HIS A 87 -11.64 4.90 -17.27
C HIS A 87 -10.37 5.75 -17.17
N TYR A 88 -9.23 5.12 -16.89
CA TYR A 88 -7.93 5.82 -16.76
C TYR A 88 -7.13 5.89 -18.06
N GLY A 89 -7.62 5.33 -19.17
CA GLY A 89 -6.91 5.34 -20.45
C GLY A 89 -5.61 4.53 -20.42
N SER A 90 -5.53 3.49 -19.59
CA SER A 90 -4.38 2.58 -19.48
C SER A 90 -4.59 1.30 -20.29
N GLU A 91 -3.49 0.64 -20.67
CA GLU A 91 -3.52 -0.65 -21.36
C GLU A 91 -4.16 -1.75 -20.50
N ALA A 92 -3.87 -1.73 -19.21
CA ALA A 92 -4.38 -2.68 -18.23
C ALA A 92 -4.55 -2.04 -16.86
N ALA A 93 -5.32 -2.69 -15.99
CA ALA A 93 -5.43 -2.37 -14.57
C ALA A 93 -5.42 -3.65 -13.75
N LEU A 94 -4.95 -3.57 -12.53
CA LEU A 94 -4.95 -4.69 -11.58
C LEU A 94 -5.56 -4.25 -10.26
N PHE A 95 -6.57 -4.96 -9.81
CA PHE A 95 -7.25 -4.70 -8.55
C PHE A 95 -6.53 -5.36 -7.37
N PHE A 96 -6.36 -4.61 -6.30
CA PHE A 96 -5.87 -5.08 -5.01
C PHE A 96 -6.89 -4.79 -3.91
N PRO A 97 -7.02 -5.67 -2.89
CA PRO A 97 -8.02 -5.47 -1.83
C PRO A 97 -7.68 -4.31 -0.89
N THR A 98 -6.42 -3.86 -0.88
CA THR A 98 -5.96 -2.72 -0.07
C THR A 98 -4.85 -1.96 -0.79
N GLY A 99 -4.73 -0.65 -0.52
CA GLY A 99 -3.60 0.15 -0.99
C GLY A 99 -2.25 -0.33 -0.44
N PHE A 100 -2.25 -0.91 0.78
CA PHE A 100 -1.05 -1.55 1.34
C PHE A 100 -0.56 -2.68 0.43
N ALA A 101 -1.46 -3.61 0.05
CA ALA A 101 -1.12 -4.73 -0.82
C ALA A 101 -0.66 -4.26 -2.21
N ALA A 102 -1.30 -3.23 -2.76
CA ALA A 102 -0.91 -2.64 -4.04
C ALA A 102 0.51 -2.06 -3.98
N ASN A 103 0.81 -1.22 -2.99
CA ASN A 103 2.14 -0.63 -2.82
C ASN A 103 3.20 -1.70 -2.56
N ALA A 104 2.94 -2.65 -1.67
CA ALA A 104 3.88 -3.73 -1.38
C ALA A 104 4.20 -4.54 -2.64
N ALA A 105 3.18 -4.90 -3.43
CA ALA A 105 3.37 -5.65 -4.67
C ALA A 105 4.13 -4.83 -5.73
N LEU A 106 3.79 -3.55 -5.91
CA LEU A 106 4.44 -2.65 -6.86
C LEU A 106 5.95 -2.58 -6.61
N PHE A 107 6.34 -2.20 -5.40
CA PHE A 107 7.75 -2.00 -5.05
C PHE A 107 8.54 -3.30 -4.88
N ALA A 108 7.88 -4.40 -4.56
CA ALA A 108 8.54 -5.71 -4.46
C ALA A 108 8.77 -6.37 -5.83
N ALA A 109 7.87 -6.14 -6.78
CA ALA A 109 7.84 -6.93 -8.02
C ALA A 109 8.43 -6.20 -9.25
N LEU A 110 8.14 -4.90 -9.41
CA LEU A 110 8.52 -4.19 -10.63
C LEU A 110 10.00 -3.80 -10.68
N PRO A 111 10.58 -3.18 -9.64
CA PRO A 111 11.98 -2.80 -9.69
C PRO A 111 12.89 -4.03 -9.68
N GLN A 112 13.87 -4.06 -10.60
CA GLN A 112 14.78 -5.18 -10.79
C GLN A 112 16.15 -4.88 -10.16
N ARG A 113 17.04 -5.89 -10.17
CA ARG A 113 18.44 -5.68 -9.78
C ARG A 113 19.11 -4.68 -10.74
N GLY A 114 19.73 -3.65 -10.17
CA GLY A 114 20.36 -2.59 -10.94
C GLY A 114 19.46 -1.38 -11.19
N ASP A 115 18.17 -1.48 -10.93
CA ASP A 115 17.25 -0.32 -10.90
C ASP A 115 17.42 0.49 -9.60
N LEU A 116 16.92 1.71 -9.63
CA LEU A 116 16.86 2.60 -8.47
C LEU A 116 15.41 3.02 -8.19
N VAL A 117 14.97 2.86 -6.97
CA VAL A 117 13.74 3.48 -6.49
C VAL A 117 14.09 4.76 -5.74
N VAL A 118 13.76 5.90 -6.33
CA VAL A 118 13.82 7.19 -5.63
C VAL A 118 12.45 7.47 -5.03
N HIS A 119 12.41 7.76 -3.76
CA HIS A 119 11.14 7.99 -3.05
C HIS A 119 11.20 9.20 -2.14
N ASP A 120 10.06 9.79 -1.86
CA ASP A 120 9.94 10.83 -0.84
C ASP A 120 10.25 10.26 0.54
N GLU A 121 10.98 10.99 1.38
CA GLU A 121 11.35 10.54 2.74
C GLU A 121 10.14 10.26 3.64
N LEU A 122 8.98 10.88 3.36
CA LEU A 122 7.73 10.68 4.09
C LEU A 122 6.74 9.77 3.35
N ILE A 123 7.20 9.00 2.36
CA ILE A 123 6.33 8.06 1.66
C ILE A 123 5.64 7.10 2.63
N HIS A 124 4.47 6.62 2.28
CA HIS A 124 3.68 5.72 3.12
C HIS A 124 4.45 4.44 3.50
N ALA A 125 4.26 3.96 4.72
CA ALA A 125 4.97 2.80 5.29
C ALA A 125 4.88 1.53 4.40
N SER A 126 3.76 1.31 3.70
CA SER A 126 3.61 0.17 2.79
C SER A 126 4.58 0.17 1.62
N ALA A 127 5.01 1.35 1.15
CA ALA A 127 6.04 1.47 0.13
C ALA A 127 7.41 1.05 0.69
N HIS A 128 7.74 1.48 1.91
CA HIS A 128 8.96 1.03 2.59
C HIS A 128 9.00 -0.48 2.76
N ASP A 129 7.88 -1.10 3.13
CA ASP A 129 7.81 -2.55 3.29
C ASP A 129 7.94 -3.27 1.94
N GLY A 130 7.30 -2.75 0.88
CA GLY A 130 7.47 -3.25 -0.48
C GLY A 130 8.93 -3.15 -0.97
N MET A 131 9.58 -2.00 -0.75
CA MET A 131 11.00 -1.80 -1.11
C MET A 131 11.94 -2.77 -0.38
N LYS A 132 11.69 -3.09 0.90
CA LYS A 132 12.47 -4.10 1.66
C LYS A 132 12.37 -5.50 1.04
N LEU A 133 11.24 -5.83 0.41
CA LEU A 133 11.04 -7.10 -0.29
C LEU A 133 11.57 -7.07 -1.72
N GLY A 134 11.81 -5.89 -2.27
CA GLY A 134 12.31 -5.67 -3.62
C GLY A 134 13.79 -5.97 -3.80
N ARG A 135 14.30 -5.78 -5.02
CA ARG A 135 15.68 -6.09 -5.40
C ARG A 135 16.48 -4.86 -5.81
N ALA A 136 15.82 -3.73 -6.06
CA ALA A 136 16.44 -2.47 -6.46
C ALA A 136 17.10 -1.75 -5.28
N GLY A 137 18.04 -0.88 -5.58
CA GLY A 137 18.53 0.10 -4.61
C GLY A 137 17.44 1.12 -4.30
N THR A 138 17.48 1.72 -3.11
CA THR A 138 16.51 2.75 -2.72
C THR A 138 17.21 3.98 -2.18
N ILE A 139 16.77 5.17 -2.56
CA ILE A 139 17.27 6.46 -2.06
C ILE A 139 16.09 7.36 -1.74
N ALA A 140 16.09 7.91 -0.52
CA ALA A 140 15.10 8.90 -0.12
C ALA A 140 15.50 10.30 -0.63
N ALA A 141 14.55 11.01 -1.23
CA ALA A 141 14.64 12.43 -1.51
C ALA A 141 13.96 13.24 -0.40
N ALA A 142 14.40 14.47 -0.20
CA ALA A 142 13.77 15.38 0.76
C ALA A 142 12.28 15.57 0.41
N HIS A 143 11.45 15.70 1.44
CA HIS A 143 10.00 15.77 1.29
C HIS A 143 9.57 16.90 0.35
N ASN A 144 8.77 16.55 -0.65
CA ASN A 144 8.16 17.47 -1.62
C ASN A 144 9.20 18.34 -2.38
N ASP A 145 10.41 17.82 -2.58
CA ASP A 145 11.50 18.51 -3.27
C ASP A 145 11.81 17.83 -4.62
N ALA A 146 11.22 18.35 -5.71
CA ALA A 146 11.43 17.80 -7.05
C ALA A 146 12.89 17.91 -7.53
N GLN A 147 13.64 18.94 -7.06
CA GLN A 147 15.05 19.07 -7.42
C GLN A 147 15.89 17.97 -6.75
N ALA A 148 15.59 17.62 -5.51
CA ALA A 148 16.27 16.52 -4.83
C ALA A 148 16.09 15.18 -5.59
N PHE A 149 14.92 14.90 -6.15
CA PHE A 149 14.70 13.76 -7.01
C PHE A 149 15.58 13.81 -8.27
N ALA A 150 15.58 14.93 -8.98
CA ALA A 150 16.38 15.12 -10.19
C ALA A 150 17.88 14.94 -9.93
N ASP A 151 18.38 15.51 -8.84
CA ASP A 151 19.79 15.42 -8.44
C ASP A 151 20.21 13.98 -8.07
N ILE A 152 19.35 13.23 -7.41
CA ILE A 152 19.59 11.82 -7.08
C ILE A 152 19.70 11.00 -8.36
N ILE A 153 18.75 11.16 -9.28
CA ILE A 153 18.73 10.46 -10.57
C ILE A 153 19.98 10.80 -11.40
N ALA A 154 20.35 12.08 -11.46
CA ALA A 154 21.53 12.53 -12.19
C ALA A 154 22.81 11.94 -11.61
N ARG A 155 22.99 11.96 -10.28
CA ARG A 155 24.14 11.35 -9.61
C ARG A 155 24.21 9.85 -9.83
N TRP A 156 23.09 9.15 -9.74
CA TRP A 156 23.03 7.70 -9.95
C TRP A 156 23.45 7.33 -11.37
N ARG A 157 22.95 8.05 -12.39
CA ARG A 157 23.36 7.86 -13.80
C ARG A 157 24.83 8.15 -14.02
N ALA A 158 25.36 9.25 -13.46
CA ALA A 158 26.77 9.61 -13.56
C ALA A 158 27.69 8.57 -12.88
N GLY A 159 27.22 7.89 -11.85
CA GLY A 159 27.91 6.79 -11.18
C GLY A 159 27.86 5.45 -11.90
N GLY A 160 27.33 5.39 -13.14
CA GLY A 160 27.25 4.15 -13.94
C GLY A 160 25.96 3.36 -13.71
N GLY A 161 24.93 3.95 -13.13
CA GLY A 161 23.61 3.35 -13.02
C GLY A 161 23.01 3.06 -14.41
N ALA A 162 22.89 1.79 -14.76
CA ALA A 162 22.43 1.33 -16.07
C ALA A 162 20.98 0.83 -16.09
N GLY A 163 20.38 0.66 -14.91
CA GLY A 163 18.97 0.28 -14.79
C GLY A 163 18.01 1.46 -14.97
N THR A 164 16.76 1.25 -14.56
CA THR A 164 15.71 2.30 -14.55
C THR A 164 15.71 3.01 -13.19
N PRO A 165 15.80 4.34 -13.14
CA PRO A 165 15.56 5.11 -11.92
C PRO A 165 14.09 5.33 -11.69
#